data_470e40512466997b18265838c2bf73e7
#
_entry.id   470e40512466997b18265838c2bf73e7
#
_cell.length_a   1.000
_cell.length_b   1.000
_cell.length_c   1.000
_cell.angle_alpha   90.00
_cell.angle_beta   90.00
_cell.angle_gamma   90.00
#
_symmetry.space_group_name_H-M   'P 1'
#
loop_
_entity.id
_entity.type
_entity.pdbx_description
1 polymer ?
#
loop_
_entity_poly.entity_id
_entity_poly.type
_entity_poly.pdbx_seq_one_letter_code
_entity_poly.pdbx_strand_id
1 'polypeptide(L)'
;MNKIISYILSVCCLCMMASCDTVFDVHPYDVQIDGARNLNASNIKRIEAAVKSKDTIRFVMISDSHQWLDDLKSEVNDINRRSDSLDFVIHCGDLTDFGATREFQWTRD
;
A
#
# COMPACT_ATOMS: atom_id res chain seq x y z
N MET A 1 -55.70 -6.04 -4.68
CA MET A 1 -54.35 -5.50 -4.77
C MET A 1 -54.02 -5.41 -6.27
N ASN A 2 -53.80 -4.21 -6.79
CA ASN A 2 -53.63 -4.00 -8.25
C ASN A 2 -52.40 -4.71 -8.75
N LYS A 3 -52.54 -5.51 -9.81
CA LYS A 3 -51.43 -6.24 -10.44
C LYS A 3 -50.24 -5.32 -10.73
N ILE A 4 -50.50 -4.05 -11.08
CA ILE A 4 -49.48 -3.02 -11.33
C ILE A 4 -48.63 -2.74 -10.07
N ILE A 5 -49.25 -2.61 -8.90
CA ILE A 5 -48.56 -2.38 -7.61
C ILE A 5 -47.67 -3.58 -7.27
N SER A 6 -48.16 -4.80 -7.53
CA SER A 6 -47.34 -6.01 -7.31
C SER A 6 -46.13 -6.09 -8.23
N TYR A 7 -46.24 -5.68 -9.50
CA TYR A 7 -45.12 -5.60 -10.42
C TYR A 7 -44.13 -4.54 -10.01
N ILE A 8 -44.57 -3.36 -9.60
CA ILE A 8 -43.68 -2.28 -9.14
C ILE A 8 -42.92 -2.73 -7.88
N LEU A 9 -43.60 -3.37 -6.92
CA LEU A 9 -42.93 -3.87 -5.71
C LEU A 9 -41.90 -4.95 -6.04
N SER A 10 -42.21 -5.85 -6.98
CA SER A 10 -41.31 -6.92 -7.41
C SER A 10 -40.03 -6.36 -8.10
N VAL A 11 -40.20 -5.35 -8.95
CA VAL A 11 -39.09 -4.68 -9.63
C VAL A 11 -38.26 -3.90 -8.62
N CYS A 12 -38.83 -3.18 -7.66
CA CYS A 12 -38.10 -2.50 -6.60
C CYS A 12 -37.31 -3.47 -5.71
N CYS A 13 -37.87 -4.62 -5.35
CA CYS A 13 -37.17 -5.66 -4.61
C CYS A 13 -35.99 -6.24 -5.40
N LEU A 14 -36.17 -6.49 -6.69
CA LEU A 14 -35.10 -6.95 -7.57
C LEU A 14 -33.95 -5.92 -7.70
N CYS A 15 -34.30 -4.64 -7.83
CA CYS A 15 -33.29 -3.56 -7.86
C CYS A 15 -32.52 -3.41 -6.53
N MET A 16 -33.19 -3.63 -5.39
CA MET A 16 -32.53 -3.61 -4.08
C MET A 16 -31.61 -4.80 -3.88
N MET A 17 -31.89 -5.96 -4.45
CA MET A 17 -31.04 -7.14 -4.38
C MET A 17 -29.79 -7.01 -5.29
N ALA A 18 -29.89 -6.27 -6.39
CA ALA A 18 -28.75 -6.02 -7.30
C ALA A 18 -27.81 -4.91 -6.81
N SER A 19 -28.21 -4.14 -5.81
CA SER A 19 -27.43 -2.99 -5.32
C SER A 19 -26.40 -3.33 -4.24
N CYS A 20 -26.38 -4.57 -3.73
CA CYS A 20 -25.56 -4.89 -2.56
C CYS A 20 -24.09 -5.26 -2.88
N ASP A 21 -23.75 -5.61 -4.12
CA ASP A 21 -22.39 -6.08 -4.44
C ASP A 21 -21.39 -4.97 -4.79
N THR A 22 -21.86 -3.75 -5.03
CA THR A 22 -20.99 -2.64 -5.43
C THR A 22 -20.95 -1.47 -4.44
N VAL A 23 -21.78 -1.49 -3.40
CA VAL A 23 -21.88 -0.40 -2.42
C VAL A 23 -21.01 -0.65 -1.19
N PHE A 24 -20.64 -1.89 -0.93
CA PHE A 24 -19.65 -2.20 0.10
C PHE A 24 -18.33 -2.44 -0.61
N ASP A 25 -17.56 -1.39 -0.66
CA ASP A 25 -16.14 -1.45 -0.99
C ASP A 25 -15.48 -2.55 -0.14
N VAL A 26 -14.47 -3.18 -0.67
CA VAL A 26 -13.64 -4.16 0.02
C VAL A 26 -13.39 -3.69 1.44
N HIS A 27 -13.57 -4.58 2.41
CA HIS A 27 -13.38 -4.23 3.82
C HIS A 27 -12.05 -3.47 4.00
N PRO A 28 -12.03 -2.33 4.71
CA PRO A 28 -10.81 -1.49 4.80
C PRO A 28 -9.57 -2.26 5.26
N TYR A 29 -9.74 -3.35 6.01
CA TYR A 29 -8.66 -4.24 6.45
C TYR A 29 -8.36 -5.39 5.46
N ASP A 30 -9.07 -5.48 4.36
CA ASP A 30 -8.77 -6.45 3.31
C ASP A 30 -7.79 -5.81 2.32
N VAL A 31 -6.51 -5.98 2.60
CA VAL A 31 -5.43 -5.35 1.83
C VAL A 31 -5.36 -5.97 0.44
N GLN A 32 -5.82 -5.23 -0.55
CA GLN A 32 -5.72 -5.60 -1.96
C GLN A 32 -4.69 -4.70 -2.66
N ILE A 33 -3.45 -5.14 -2.67
CA ILE A 33 -2.37 -4.43 -3.36
C ILE A 33 -2.05 -5.16 -4.65
N ASP A 34 -2.31 -4.50 -5.76
CA ASP A 34 -1.86 -4.93 -7.08
C ASP A 34 -0.41 -4.47 -7.31
N GLY A 35 0.41 -5.36 -7.84
CA GLY A 35 1.78 -5.02 -8.18
C GLY A 35 2.78 -6.13 -7.94
N ALA A 36 4.06 -5.77 -7.94
CA ALA A 36 5.17 -6.72 -7.77
C ALA A 36 5.12 -7.37 -6.38
N ARG A 37 5.33 -8.68 -6.36
CA ARG A 37 5.39 -9.50 -5.14
C ARG A 37 6.83 -9.90 -4.84
N ASN A 38 7.07 -10.35 -3.61
CA ASN A 38 8.39 -10.79 -3.15
C ASN A 38 9.49 -9.71 -3.28
N LEU A 39 9.12 -8.45 -3.10
CA LEU A 39 10.02 -7.31 -3.21
C LEU A 39 11.23 -7.45 -2.30
N ASN A 40 11.05 -7.90 -1.06
CA ASN A 40 12.15 -8.07 -0.12
C ASN A 40 13.18 -9.11 -0.64
N ALA A 41 12.72 -10.26 -1.12
CA ALA A 41 13.62 -11.26 -1.68
C ALA A 41 14.40 -10.75 -2.91
N SER A 42 13.73 -9.97 -3.75
CA SER A 42 14.37 -9.33 -4.91
C SER A 42 15.40 -8.27 -4.48
N ASN A 43 15.04 -7.42 -3.51
CA ASN A 43 15.92 -6.37 -3.01
C ASN A 43 17.13 -6.94 -2.26
N ILE A 44 16.96 -7.99 -1.45
CA ILE A 44 18.08 -8.67 -0.79
C ILE A 44 19.13 -9.13 -1.80
N LYS A 45 18.71 -9.79 -2.89
CA LYS A 45 19.63 -10.20 -3.96
C LYS A 45 20.39 -9.02 -4.59
N ARG A 46 19.70 -7.90 -4.79
CA ARG A 46 20.32 -6.67 -5.32
C ARG A 46 21.35 -6.08 -4.34
N ILE A 47 20.99 -6.06 -3.04
CA ILE A 47 21.88 -5.59 -1.97
C ILE A 47 23.12 -6.48 -1.89
N GLU A 48 22.94 -7.81 -1.83
CA GLU A 48 24.05 -8.77 -1.80
C GLU A 48 25.03 -8.56 -2.97
N ALA A 49 24.48 -8.37 -4.18
CA ALA A 49 25.31 -8.10 -5.35
C ALA A 49 26.05 -6.76 -5.27
N ALA A 50 25.39 -5.72 -4.75
CA ALA A 50 25.98 -4.37 -4.64
C ALA A 50 27.08 -4.26 -3.57
N VAL A 51 26.98 -5.03 -2.48
CA VAL A 51 27.93 -4.94 -1.36
C VAL A 51 29.00 -6.04 -1.33
N LYS A 52 28.93 -7.02 -2.24
CA LYS A 52 29.75 -8.22 -2.23
C LYS A 52 31.26 -7.97 -2.11
N SER A 53 31.76 -6.87 -2.67
CA SER A 53 33.18 -6.53 -2.69
C SER A 53 33.53 -5.31 -1.83
N LYS A 54 32.62 -4.88 -0.95
CA LYS A 54 32.82 -3.71 -0.11
C LYS A 54 33.30 -4.09 1.28
N ASP A 55 34.34 -3.43 1.75
CA ASP A 55 34.82 -3.55 3.12
C ASP A 55 33.96 -2.77 4.13
N THR A 56 33.23 -1.78 3.65
CA THR A 56 32.35 -0.94 4.46
C THR A 56 31.02 -0.78 3.78
N ILE A 57 29.96 -0.98 4.54
CA ILE A 57 28.58 -0.81 4.09
C ILE A 57 27.96 0.38 4.81
N ARG A 58 27.31 1.28 4.07
CA ARG A 58 26.59 2.43 4.59
C ARG A 58 25.12 2.32 4.22
N PHE A 59 24.26 2.38 5.19
CA PHE A 59 22.82 2.30 4.98
C PHE A 59 22.05 3.22 5.91
N VAL A 60 20.80 3.49 5.55
CA VAL A 60 19.86 4.25 6.36
C VAL A 60 18.79 3.29 6.87
N MET A 61 18.39 3.47 8.11
CA MET A 61 17.21 2.83 8.70
C MET A 61 16.16 3.89 8.97
N ILE A 62 14.95 3.66 8.50
CA ILE A 62 13.77 4.47 8.77
C ILE A 62 12.66 3.57 9.34
N SER A 63 11.73 4.13 10.08
CA SER A 63 10.64 3.40 10.70
C SER A 63 9.49 4.34 11.05
N ASP A 64 8.32 3.78 11.39
CA ASP A 64 7.21 4.50 12.01
C ASP A 64 6.72 5.71 11.19
N SER A 65 6.62 5.55 9.88
CA SER A 65 6.19 6.64 8.99
C SER A 65 4.69 6.94 9.10
N HIS A 66 3.86 5.92 9.39
CA HIS A 66 2.42 6.09 9.64
C HIS A 66 1.74 7.07 8.65
N GLN A 67 0.98 8.03 9.19
CA GLN A 67 0.31 9.11 8.45
C GLN A 67 1.20 10.31 8.11
N TRP A 68 2.48 10.30 8.54
CA TRP A 68 3.41 11.42 8.35
C TRP A 68 4.04 11.41 6.95
N LEU A 69 3.18 11.43 5.92
CA LEU A 69 3.60 11.27 4.52
C LEU A 69 4.52 12.39 4.03
N ASP A 70 4.31 13.63 4.50
CA ASP A 70 5.15 14.77 4.13
C ASP A 70 6.55 14.65 4.73
N ASP A 71 6.64 14.17 5.96
CA ASP A 71 7.92 13.90 6.63
C ASP A 71 8.65 12.75 5.96
N LEU A 72 7.96 11.65 5.69
CA LEU A 72 8.50 10.52 4.92
C LEU A 72 9.02 10.97 3.56
N LYS A 73 8.27 11.79 2.84
CA LYS A 73 8.69 12.34 1.55
C LYS A 73 9.93 13.22 1.68
N SER A 74 10.02 14.01 2.74
CA SER A 74 11.20 14.82 3.04
C SER A 74 12.41 13.95 3.32
N GLU A 75 12.26 12.90 4.13
CA GLU A 75 13.32 11.92 4.43
C GLU A 75 13.80 11.19 3.16
N VAL A 76 12.86 10.70 2.34
CA VAL A 76 13.20 10.03 1.08
C VAL A 76 13.97 10.97 0.15
N ASN A 77 13.59 12.25 0.09
CA ASN A 77 14.33 13.24 -0.70
C ASN A 77 15.74 13.47 -0.15
N ASP A 78 15.93 13.50 1.17
CA ASP A 78 17.25 13.64 1.80
C ASP A 78 18.13 12.42 1.55
N ILE A 79 17.54 11.22 1.64
CA ILE A 79 18.22 9.96 1.33
C ILE A 79 18.67 9.95 -0.15
N ASN A 80 17.78 10.34 -1.07
CA ASN A 80 18.08 10.37 -2.49
C ASN A 80 19.20 11.37 -2.84
N ARG A 81 19.27 12.51 -2.13
CA ARG A 81 20.40 13.46 -2.28
C ARG A 81 21.76 12.89 -1.86
N ARG A 82 21.75 11.85 -1.02
CA ARG A 82 22.96 11.16 -0.51
C ARG A 82 23.18 9.79 -1.15
N SER A 83 22.42 9.46 -2.20
CA SER A 83 22.42 8.12 -2.81
C SER A 83 23.79 7.61 -3.21
N ASP A 84 24.70 8.50 -3.65
CA ASP A 84 26.07 8.13 -4.02
C ASP A 84 26.93 7.64 -2.83
N SER A 85 26.52 7.97 -1.60
CA SER A 85 27.20 7.59 -0.36
C SER A 85 26.53 6.45 0.39
N LEU A 86 25.41 5.96 -0.09
CA LEU A 86 24.60 4.93 0.56
C LEU A 86 24.52 3.68 -0.31
N ASP A 87 24.48 2.53 0.32
CA ASP A 87 24.37 1.25 -0.35
C ASP A 87 22.92 0.79 -0.45
N PHE A 88 22.12 1.03 0.60
CA PHE A 88 20.70 0.71 0.63
C PHE A 88 19.97 1.43 1.77
N VAL A 89 18.66 1.28 1.77
CA VAL A 89 17.76 1.77 2.83
C VAL A 89 16.94 0.61 3.34
N ILE A 90 16.69 0.56 4.64
CA ILE A 90 15.78 -0.38 5.30
C ILE A 90 14.65 0.41 5.95
N HIS A 91 13.41 0.03 5.63
CA HIS A 91 12.26 0.44 6.43
C HIS A 91 11.92 -0.67 7.43
N CYS A 92 11.98 -0.36 8.71
CA CYS A 92 11.88 -1.35 9.80
C CYS A 92 10.45 -1.71 10.20
N GLY A 93 9.47 -1.20 9.48
CA GLY A 93 8.06 -1.47 9.73
C GLY A 93 7.29 -0.24 10.15
N ASP A 94 6.03 -0.47 10.48
CA ASP A 94 5.07 0.56 10.88
C ASP A 94 4.88 1.66 9.82
N LEU A 95 4.63 1.17 8.61
CA LEU A 95 4.53 2.01 7.41
C LEU A 95 3.19 2.76 7.34
N THR A 96 2.16 2.22 7.97
CA THR A 96 0.78 2.71 7.92
C THR A 96 0.13 2.62 9.29
N ASP A 97 -0.93 3.41 9.54
CA ASP A 97 -1.63 3.38 10.84
C ASP A 97 -2.50 2.12 11.03
N PHE A 98 -3.23 1.74 9.99
CA PHE A 98 -4.25 0.68 10.07
C PHE A 98 -4.01 -0.48 9.10
N GLY A 99 -3.03 -0.37 8.22
CA GLY A 99 -2.78 -1.37 7.18
C GLY A 99 -3.81 -1.36 6.06
N ALA A 100 -4.55 -0.28 5.88
CA ALA A 100 -5.53 -0.18 4.82
C ALA A 100 -4.87 -0.05 3.44
N THR A 101 -5.51 -0.63 2.41
CA THR A 101 -5.00 -0.57 1.02
C THR A 101 -4.68 0.85 0.58
N ARG A 102 -5.52 1.82 0.97
CA ARG A 102 -5.35 3.22 0.60
C ARG A 102 -4.10 3.85 1.22
N GLU A 103 -3.79 3.51 2.46
CA GLU A 103 -2.58 3.99 3.15
C GLU A 103 -1.31 3.51 2.45
N PHE A 104 -1.26 2.22 2.06
CA PHE A 104 -0.13 1.69 1.27
C PHE A 104 0.00 2.37 -0.10
N GLN A 105 -1.12 2.74 -0.73
CA GLN A 105 -1.09 3.49 -1.98
C GLN A 105 -0.48 4.88 -1.78
N TRP A 106 -0.90 5.61 -0.74
CA TRP A 106 -0.34 6.93 -0.42
C TRP A 106 1.15 6.89 -0.09
N THR A 107 1.60 5.86 0.61
CA THR A 107 3.01 5.71 0.95
C THR A 107 3.87 5.39 -0.29
N ARG A 108 3.29 4.78 -1.30
CA ARG A 108 3.99 4.44 -2.55
C ARG A 108 4.14 5.64 -3.48
N ASP A 109 3.17 6.54 -3.54
CA ASP A 109 3.05 7.66 -4.48
C ASP A 109 3.79 8.90 -3.99
#